data_ac06100317dc51c912c92ff10cbd2033
#
_entry.id   ac06100317dc51c912c92ff10cbd2033
#
_cell.length_a   1.000
_cell.length_b   1.000
_cell.length_c   1.000
_cell.angle_alpha   90.00
_cell.angle_beta   90.00
_cell.angle_gamma   90.00
#
_symmetry.space_group_name_H-M   'P 1'
#
loop_
_entity.id
_entity.type
_entity.pdbx_description
1 polymer ?
#
loop_
_entity_poly.entity_id
_entity_poly.type
_entity_poly.pdbx_seq_one_letter_code
_entity_poly.pdbx_strand_id
1 'polypeptide(L)'
;MVNYKKIREEIRNLKNINDVVSFAKVHYSKLTRQDRAKIFNEVIQDRQIDLEKFKFSLRLSIELSFIFISYNNKFMGIFRKRKFSLGEEKEVFIIIVEKIYELTWSKNLENNEFEKKDLRRYLSYKYDYPSINIYEYYKLFKYFDELSEDIYGLSIYRNFYKLIILAASKENLYIENKILKKEFGSIKNLGNLFLDNYKIKNKLFIENNLRTVFKGKLGIKFSDGLYVPRAYHIFENIFKGIIDNEQSKDKKGDILEVYSKDIIGMFFDNIHHTSYDNNRNEQDLIIEFEDKILFVECKSQNFKNIFIEGNDAAKIREKHFEEVIVKACEQCQRGKEYLINNKTAIYYNSNKKKGRSKVLEVNNTSSKKIFKIVVVLDEYLDLAELSSRYLEEKYKDTWIVNIFALNKILWTSNRINGVSTFFEYLEYRTQNYLGIESIHCDELAQFGYWISPNYNIYPQLGMNINIVLNDSFTNIFDEYDSYFYKELINELVVAEK
;
A
#
# COMPACT_ATOMS: atom_id res chain seq x y z
N MET A 1 -16.46 41.38 9.61
CA MET A 1 -16.17 39.96 9.85
C MET A 1 -16.48 39.19 8.58
N VAL A 2 -15.51 38.53 7.99
CA VAL A 2 -15.77 37.61 6.86
C VAL A 2 -16.47 36.38 7.45
N ASN A 3 -17.71 36.15 7.03
CA ASN A 3 -18.53 35.08 7.58
C ASN A 3 -17.98 33.75 7.03
N TYR A 4 -17.61 32.80 7.91
CA TYR A 4 -17.19 31.46 7.56
C TYR A 4 -18.14 30.75 6.59
N LYS A 5 -19.46 30.93 6.77
CA LYS A 5 -20.48 30.42 5.85
C LYS A 5 -20.28 30.90 4.40
N LYS A 6 -19.88 32.17 4.24
CA LYS A 6 -19.61 32.74 2.92
C LYS A 6 -18.39 32.11 2.24
N ILE A 7 -17.34 31.83 2.98
CA ILE A 7 -16.16 31.12 2.45
C ILE A 7 -16.52 29.72 2.01
N ARG A 8 -17.31 29.00 2.80
CA ARG A 8 -17.79 27.68 2.47
C ARG A 8 -18.60 27.65 1.15
N GLU A 9 -19.48 28.60 0.97
CA GLU A 9 -20.26 28.75 -0.27
C GLU A 9 -19.37 29.14 -1.46
N GLU A 10 -18.40 30.02 -1.26
CA GLU A 10 -17.43 30.41 -2.27
C GLU A 10 -16.66 29.23 -2.80
N ILE A 11 -16.07 28.38 -1.92
CA ILE A 11 -15.33 27.19 -2.31
C ILE A 11 -16.24 26.20 -3.05
N ARG A 12 -17.44 25.95 -2.57
CA ARG A 12 -18.40 25.03 -3.18
C ARG A 12 -18.79 25.43 -4.59
N ASN A 13 -18.82 26.71 -4.90
CA ASN A 13 -19.18 27.25 -6.19
C ASN A 13 -18.03 27.24 -7.21
N LEU A 14 -16.79 26.93 -6.80
CA LEU A 14 -15.66 26.81 -7.72
C LEU A 14 -15.84 25.60 -8.65
N LYS A 15 -15.59 25.78 -9.95
CA LYS A 15 -15.88 24.77 -10.97
C LYS A 15 -14.65 24.06 -11.50
N ASN A 16 -13.47 24.53 -11.18
CA ASN A 16 -12.22 23.89 -11.61
C ASN A 16 -11.18 23.87 -10.50
N ILE A 17 -10.24 22.94 -10.61
CA ILE A 17 -9.20 22.69 -9.60
C ILE A 17 -8.29 23.89 -9.43
N ASN A 18 -7.95 24.58 -10.52
CA ASN A 18 -7.03 25.73 -10.47
C ASN A 18 -7.62 26.89 -9.65
N ASP A 19 -8.92 27.09 -9.71
CA ASP A 19 -9.60 28.12 -8.90
C ASP A 19 -9.59 27.73 -7.42
N VAL A 20 -9.82 26.45 -7.09
CA VAL A 20 -9.75 25.97 -5.70
C VAL A 20 -8.33 26.13 -5.13
N VAL A 21 -7.31 25.81 -5.90
CA VAL A 21 -5.90 25.98 -5.50
C VAL A 21 -5.55 27.46 -5.36
N SER A 22 -6.01 28.29 -6.28
CA SER A 22 -5.79 29.75 -6.20
C SER A 22 -6.45 30.34 -4.97
N PHE A 23 -7.65 29.90 -4.64
CA PHE A 23 -8.34 30.27 -3.41
C PHE A 23 -7.52 29.83 -2.17
N ALA A 24 -7.13 28.56 -2.10
CA ALA A 24 -6.31 28.01 -1.02
C ALA A 24 -4.99 28.78 -0.85
N LYS A 25 -4.33 29.12 -1.95
CA LYS A 25 -3.10 29.91 -1.96
C LYS A 25 -3.31 31.27 -1.32
N VAL A 26 -4.36 32.00 -1.69
CA VAL A 26 -4.69 33.31 -1.12
C VAL A 26 -5.07 33.18 0.35
N HIS A 27 -5.83 32.16 0.72
CA HIS A 27 -6.27 31.93 2.09
C HIS A 27 -5.08 31.58 3.01
N TYR A 28 -4.33 30.54 2.68
CA TYR A 28 -3.24 30.04 3.53
C TYR A 28 -1.97 30.89 3.50
N SER A 29 -1.76 31.71 2.47
CA SER A 29 -0.64 32.65 2.49
C SER A 29 -0.72 33.71 3.61
N LYS A 30 -1.89 33.88 4.22
CA LYS A 30 -2.15 34.81 5.34
C LYS A 30 -1.78 34.22 6.71
N LEU A 31 -1.56 32.91 6.79
CA LEU A 31 -1.22 32.20 8.01
C LEU A 31 0.27 31.93 8.10
N THR A 32 0.80 31.81 9.31
CA THR A 32 2.17 31.34 9.52
C THR A 32 2.31 29.88 9.09
N ARG A 33 3.53 29.40 8.84
CA ARG A 33 3.78 27.98 8.54
C ARG A 33 3.40 27.09 9.71
N GLN A 34 3.68 27.51 10.94
CA GLN A 34 3.31 26.78 12.14
C GLN A 34 1.79 26.65 12.27
N ASP A 35 1.02 27.72 12.02
CA ASP A 35 -0.44 27.66 12.02
C ASP A 35 -0.98 26.72 10.96
N ARG A 36 -0.43 26.77 9.74
CA ARG A 36 -0.82 25.88 8.65
C ARG A 36 -0.50 24.42 9.00
N ALA A 37 0.72 24.15 9.48
CA ALA A 37 1.12 22.82 9.89
C ALA A 37 0.19 22.27 10.99
N LYS A 38 -0.20 23.11 11.97
CA LYS A 38 -1.13 22.71 13.01
C LYS A 38 -2.51 22.36 12.47
N ILE A 39 -3.06 23.19 11.58
CA ILE A 39 -4.37 22.97 10.95
C ILE A 39 -4.36 21.64 10.17
N PHE A 40 -3.38 21.46 9.29
CA PHE A 40 -3.31 20.30 8.43
C PHE A 40 -3.07 19.02 9.24
N ASN A 41 -2.22 19.10 10.28
CA ASN A 41 -1.98 17.99 11.17
C ASN A 41 -3.25 17.53 11.89
N GLU A 42 -4.01 18.45 12.44
CA GLU A 42 -5.22 18.11 13.16
C GLU A 42 -6.27 17.43 12.26
N VAL A 43 -6.38 17.86 10.99
CA VAL A 43 -7.25 17.18 10.02
C VAL A 43 -6.73 15.78 9.66
N ILE A 44 -5.41 15.65 9.44
CA ILE A 44 -4.79 14.37 9.12
C ILE A 44 -4.85 13.39 10.30
N GLN A 45 -4.84 13.90 11.53
CA GLN A 45 -4.87 13.08 12.75
C GLN A 45 -6.25 12.71 13.24
N ASP A 46 -7.26 13.49 12.87
CA ASP A 46 -8.62 13.32 13.37
C ASP A 46 -9.28 12.11 12.71
N ARG A 47 -8.97 10.91 13.26
CA ARG A 47 -9.54 9.62 12.79
C ARG A 47 -11.03 9.46 13.09
N GLN A 48 -11.60 10.35 13.92
CA GLN A 48 -13.03 10.37 14.21
C GLN A 48 -13.83 11.17 13.17
N ILE A 49 -13.15 11.70 12.17
CA ILE A 49 -13.82 12.28 11.01
C ILE A 49 -14.54 11.13 10.31
N ASP A 50 -15.83 11.17 10.37
CA ASP A 50 -16.75 10.25 9.73
C ASP A 50 -16.43 10.17 8.21
N LEU A 51 -15.76 9.09 7.81
CA LEU A 51 -15.30 8.89 6.44
C LEU A 51 -16.45 8.93 5.43
N GLU A 52 -17.64 8.46 5.82
CA GLU A 52 -18.86 8.59 5.01
C GLU A 52 -19.25 10.05 4.77
N LYS A 53 -18.96 10.91 5.73
CA LYS A 53 -19.29 12.33 5.67
C LYS A 53 -18.30 13.14 4.84
N PHE A 54 -17.06 12.75 4.81
CA PHE A 54 -15.97 13.53 4.19
C PHE A 54 -15.58 13.09 2.79
N LYS A 55 -15.90 11.94 2.30
CA LYS A 55 -15.67 11.47 0.92
C LYS A 55 -14.27 11.75 0.34
N PHE A 56 -13.25 11.89 1.17
CA PHE A 56 -11.89 12.13 0.71
C PHE A 56 -10.88 11.19 1.34
N SER A 57 -9.79 10.94 0.63
CA SER A 57 -8.73 10.12 1.13
C SER A 57 -7.79 10.89 2.04
N LEU A 58 -7.37 10.26 3.13
CA LEU A 58 -6.35 10.78 4.04
C LEU A 58 -5.06 11.15 3.27
N ARG A 59 -4.70 10.37 2.28
CA ARG A 59 -3.53 10.61 1.43
C ARG A 59 -3.65 11.91 0.64
N LEU A 60 -4.82 12.19 0.07
CA LEU A 60 -5.06 13.46 -0.63
C LEU A 60 -4.88 14.65 0.33
N SER A 61 -5.36 14.54 1.57
CA SER A 61 -5.15 15.56 2.60
C SER A 61 -3.67 15.79 2.89
N ILE A 62 -2.88 14.72 2.98
CA ILE A 62 -1.43 14.80 3.17
C ILE A 62 -0.76 15.48 1.98
N GLU A 63 -1.07 15.06 0.76
CA GLU A 63 -0.49 15.62 -0.46
C GLU A 63 -0.83 17.11 -0.63
N LEU A 64 -2.07 17.49 -0.35
CA LEU A 64 -2.48 18.90 -0.38
C LEU A 64 -1.82 19.73 0.73
N SER A 65 -1.60 19.14 1.90
CA SER A 65 -0.89 19.82 2.99
C SER A 65 0.54 20.19 2.57
N PHE A 66 1.23 19.36 1.81
CA PHE A 66 2.56 19.69 1.24
C PHE A 66 2.52 20.91 0.33
N ILE A 67 1.48 21.01 -0.48
CA ILE A 67 1.35 22.15 -1.41
C ILE A 67 1.05 23.42 -0.62
N PHE A 68 0.07 23.37 0.26
CA PHE A 68 -0.42 24.57 0.96
C PHE A 68 0.56 25.09 2.00
N ILE A 69 1.37 24.21 2.63
CA ILE A 69 2.43 24.63 3.54
C ILE A 69 3.54 25.42 2.82
N SER A 70 3.75 25.13 1.54
CA SER A 70 4.81 25.74 0.71
C SER A 70 4.52 27.16 0.29
N TYR A 71 3.30 27.64 0.43
CA TYR A 71 2.93 29.00 0.03
C TYR A 71 3.68 30.02 0.86
N ASN A 72 4.44 30.88 0.20
CA ASN A 72 5.22 31.93 0.85
C ASN A 72 4.39 33.16 1.15
N ASN A 73 4.55 33.66 2.34
CA ASN A 73 4.15 35.03 2.67
C ASN A 73 5.15 36.01 2.05
N LYS A 74 4.90 36.48 0.84
CA LYS A 74 5.70 37.57 0.25
C LYS A 74 5.52 38.91 0.98
N PHE A 75 4.54 39.01 1.88
CA PHE A 75 4.22 40.18 2.66
C PHE A 75 4.53 39.95 4.16
N MET A 76 5.81 39.88 4.50
CA MET A 76 6.26 39.79 5.91
C MET A 76 6.04 41.08 6.76
N GLY A 77 5.25 42.00 6.27
CA GLY A 77 5.06 43.29 7.00
C GLY A 77 3.79 43.43 7.80
N ILE A 78 2.78 42.61 7.60
CA ILE A 78 1.50 42.75 8.32
C ILE A 78 1.05 41.36 8.78
N PHE A 79 1.44 40.99 10.00
CA PHE A 79 0.81 39.89 10.73
C PHE A 79 -0.67 40.25 10.96
N ARG A 80 -1.56 39.83 10.09
CA ARG A 80 -2.98 39.90 10.35
C ARG A 80 -3.31 38.81 11.38
N LYS A 81 -3.88 39.25 12.52
CA LYS A 81 -4.47 38.35 13.50
C LYS A 81 -5.35 37.34 12.79
N ARG A 82 -5.26 36.07 13.18
CA ARG A 82 -6.12 35.00 12.75
C ARG A 82 -7.56 35.47 12.66
N LYS A 83 -8.20 35.37 11.50
CA LYS A 83 -9.59 35.78 11.33
C LYS A 83 -10.57 34.73 11.80
N PHE A 84 -10.13 33.48 11.86
CA PHE A 84 -10.94 32.32 12.21
C PHE A 84 -10.32 31.55 13.36
N SER A 85 -11.16 30.84 14.10
CA SER A 85 -10.71 29.84 15.09
C SER A 85 -9.98 28.67 14.39
N LEU A 86 -9.22 27.91 15.17
CA LEU A 86 -8.54 26.71 14.64
C LEU A 86 -9.54 25.72 14.04
N GLY A 87 -10.70 25.55 14.68
CA GLY A 87 -11.77 24.66 14.17
C GLY A 87 -12.33 25.13 12.83
N GLU A 88 -12.58 26.43 12.67
CA GLU A 88 -13.06 26.97 11.39
C GLU A 88 -12.01 26.84 10.27
N GLU A 89 -10.72 26.98 10.57
CA GLU A 89 -9.63 26.78 9.61
C GLU A 89 -9.50 25.30 9.20
N LYS A 90 -9.72 24.36 10.11
CA LYS A 90 -9.80 22.92 9.80
C LYS A 90 -10.92 22.63 8.81
N GLU A 91 -12.10 23.17 9.09
CA GLU A 91 -13.27 23.02 8.21
C GLU A 91 -13.02 23.60 6.81
N VAL A 92 -12.33 24.74 6.70
CA VAL A 92 -11.94 25.32 5.40
C VAL A 92 -11.02 24.36 4.65
N PHE A 93 -10.03 23.73 5.33
CA PHE A 93 -9.15 22.77 4.71
C PHE A 93 -9.92 21.54 4.21
N ILE A 94 -10.79 20.98 5.03
CA ILE A 94 -11.64 19.85 4.68
C ILE A 94 -12.45 20.16 3.42
N ILE A 95 -13.13 21.29 3.37
CA ILE A 95 -13.96 21.67 2.22
C ILE A 95 -13.12 21.85 0.94
N ILE A 96 -11.90 22.38 1.06
CA ILE A 96 -10.97 22.48 -0.08
C ILE A 96 -10.59 21.09 -0.57
N VAL A 97 -10.27 20.15 0.33
CA VAL A 97 -9.93 18.77 -0.01
C VAL A 97 -11.11 18.07 -0.68
N GLU A 98 -12.30 18.17 -0.10
CA GLU A 98 -13.54 17.63 -0.68
C GLU A 98 -13.80 18.16 -2.08
N LYS A 99 -13.62 19.47 -2.28
CA LYS A 99 -13.87 20.10 -3.58
C LYS A 99 -12.87 19.69 -4.65
N ILE A 100 -11.59 19.57 -4.28
CA ILE A 100 -10.58 19.05 -5.20
C ILE A 100 -10.90 17.60 -5.57
N TYR A 101 -11.29 16.79 -4.60
CA TYR A 101 -11.69 15.42 -4.80
C TYR A 101 -12.91 15.31 -5.75
N GLU A 102 -13.94 16.10 -5.49
CA GLU A 102 -15.13 16.17 -6.34
C GLU A 102 -14.77 16.51 -7.80
N LEU A 103 -13.96 17.54 -8.00
CA LEU A 103 -13.57 18.01 -9.33
C LEU A 103 -12.65 17.03 -10.07
N THR A 104 -11.77 16.35 -9.34
CA THR A 104 -10.91 15.29 -9.90
C THR A 104 -11.72 14.07 -10.28
N TRP A 105 -12.68 13.73 -9.42
CA TRP A 105 -13.53 12.58 -9.58
C TRP A 105 -14.50 12.72 -10.75
N SER A 106 -15.19 13.86 -10.88
CA SER A 106 -16.15 14.08 -11.96
C SER A 106 -15.50 13.93 -13.34
N LYS A 107 -14.30 14.49 -13.53
CA LYS A 107 -13.55 14.36 -14.78
C LYS A 107 -13.23 12.89 -15.12
N ASN A 108 -12.81 12.11 -14.14
CA ASN A 108 -12.43 10.72 -14.36
C ASN A 108 -13.63 9.80 -14.57
N LEU A 109 -14.79 10.14 -14.01
CA LEU A 109 -16.03 9.37 -14.18
C LEU A 109 -16.73 9.61 -15.49
N GLU A 110 -16.68 10.82 -16.04
CA GLU A 110 -17.29 11.15 -17.33
C GLU A 110 -16.63 10.39 -18.48
N ASN A 111 -15.39 9.99 -18.31
CA ASN A 111 -14.56 9.39 -19.36
C ASN A 111 -14.35 7.87 -19.23
N ASN A 112 -14.84 7.21 -18.17
CA ASN A 112 -14.62 5.79 -17.93
C ASN A 112 -15.93 5.02 -17.78
N GLU A 113 -16.04 3.88 -18.46
CA GLU A 113 -17.15 2.92 -18.36
C GLU A 113 -17.21 2.16 -17.02
N PHE A 114 -16.34 2.49 -16.06
CA PHE A 114 -16.38 1.92 -14.73
C PHE A 114 -17.65 2.34 -14.00
N GLU A 115 -18.29 1.38 -13.35
CA GLU A 115 -19.37 1.70 -12.44
C GLU A 115 -18.86 2.66 -11.35
N LYS A 116 -19.57 3.77 -11.19
CA LYS A 116 -19.25 4.84 -10.22
C LYS A 116 -19.01 4.31 -8.81
N LYS A 117 -19.61 3.16 -8.48
CA LYS A 117 -19.52 2.47 -7.20
C LYS A 117 -18.17 1.79 -7.00
N ASP A 118 -17.65 1.11 -8.00
CA ASP A 118 -16.38 0.37 -7.93
C ASP A 118 -15.18 1.32 -7.86
N LEU A 119 -15.26 2.42 -8.61
CA LEU A 119 -14.21 3.42 -8.56
C LEU A 119 -14.17 4.18 -7.23
N ARG A 120 -15.32 4.54 -6.63
CA ARG A 120 -15.39 5.16 -5.29
C ARG A 120 -14.75 4.28 -4.24
N ARG A 121 -15.06 3.01 -4.30
CA ARG A 121 -14.57 1.99 -3.42
C ARG A 121 -13.08 1.78 -3.55
N TYR A 122 -12.59 1.61 -4.77
CA TYR A 122 -11.18 1.54 -5.07
C TYR A 122 -10.38 2.71 -4.48
N LEU A 123 -10.94 3.90 -4.54
CA LEU A 123 -10.28 5.11 -4.06
C LEU A 123 -10.28 5.23 -2.54
N SER A 124 -11.37 4.90 -1.88
CA SER A 124 -11.44 4.85 -0.43
C SER A 124 -10.42 3.87 0.10
N TYR A 125 -10.45 2.65 -0.36
CA TYR A 125 -9.57 1.58 0.09
C TYR A 125 -8.08 1.92 -0.04
N LYS A 126 -7.66 2.35 -1.22
CA LYS A 126 -6.23 2.58 -1.49
C LYS A 126 -5.63 3.71 -0.67
N TYR A 127 -6.44 4.62 -0.15
CA TYR A 127 -5.96 5.83 0.50
C TYR A 127 -6.19 5.88 2.00
N ASP A 128 -7.16 5.13 2.48
CA ASP A 128 -7.69 5.35 3.83
C ASP A 128 -7.20 4.32 4.85
N TYR A 129 -6.65 3.17 4.41
CA TYR A 129 -6.22 2.10 5.31
C TYR A 129 -4.81 1.59 4.97
N PRO A 130 -3.79 2.01 5.71
CA PRO A 130 -2.51 1.33 5.66
C PRO A 130 -2.66 -0.04 6.34
N SER A 131 -2.79 -1.10 5.55
CA SER A 131 -2.81 -2.48 6.04
C SER A 131 -1.47 -2.95 6.61
N ILE A 132 -0.41 -2.15 6.37
CA ILE A 132 0.95 -2.52 6.69
C ILE A 132 1.35 -1.95 8.05
N ASN A 133 1.71 -2.85 8.95
CA ASN A 133 2.27 -2.53 10.25
C ASN A 133 3.68 -1.91 10.10
N ILE A 134 4.05 -1.06 11.05
CA ILE A 134 5.35 -0.38 11.05
C ILE A 134 6.54 -1.37 11.13
N TYR A 135 6.37 -2.50 11.81
CA TYR A 135 7.36 -3.56 11.87
C TYR A 135 7.57 -4.24 10.51
N GLU A 136 6.51 -4.41 9.73
CA GLU A 136 6.60 -5.00 8.39
C GLU A 136 7.41 -4.09 7.46
N TYR A 137 7.22 -2.76 7.55
CA TYR A 137 8.09 -1.82 6.85
C TYR A 137 9.54 -1.93 7.31
N TYR A 138 9.79 -2.06 8.62
CA TYR A 138 11.14 -2.22 9.16
C TYR A 138 11.82 -3.47 8.59
N LYS A 139 11.14 -4.61 8.60
CA LYS A 139 11.64 -5.85 8.00
C LYS A 139 11.89 -5.70 6.50
N LEU A 140 10.94 -5.14 5.79
CA LEU A 140 11.04 -4.95 4.34
C LEU A 140 12.20 -4.03 3.97
N PHE A 141 12.40 -2.93 4.69
CA PHE A 141 13.52 -2.01 4.43
C PHE A 141 14.89 -2.65 4.66
N LYS A 142 14.98 -3.72 5.44
CA LYS A 142 16.21 -4.50 5.56
C LYS A 142 16.61 -5.13 4.22
N TYR A 143 15.66 -5.64 3.47
CA TYR A 143 15.89 -6.23 2.14
C TYR A 143 16.12 -5.16 1.06
N PHE A 144 15.54 -3.99 1.23
CA PHE A 144 15.69 -2.85 0.32
C PHE A 144 16.80 -1.88 0.74
N ASP A 145 17.67 -2.23 1.71
CA ASP A 145 18.60 -1.28 2.31
C ASP A 145 19.60 -0.70 1.31
N GLU A 146 20.25 -1.55 0.49
CA GLU A 146 21.15 -1.10 -0.58
C GLU A 146 20.44 -0.18 -1.58
N LEU A 147 19.24 -0.53 -2.02
CA LEU A 147 18.45 0.32 -2.91
C LEU A 147 18.07 1.65 -2.26
N SER A 148 17.79 1.64 -0.96
CA SER A 148 17.51 2.86 -0.22
C SER A 148 18.74 3.79 -0.14
N GLU A 149 19.92 3.22 0.03
CA GLU A 149 21.17 3.97 -0.02
C GLU A 149 21.44 4.55 -1.41
N ASP A 150 21.24 3.76 -2.47
CA ASP A 150 21.42 4.22 -3.85
C ASP A 150 20.46 5.39 -4.19
N ILE A 151 19.19 5.31 -3.77
CA ILE A 151 18.15 6.29 -4.12
C ILE A 151 18.22 7.54 -3.25
N TYR A 152 18.41 7.37 -1.95
CA TYR A 152 18.34 8.46 -0.97
C TYR A 152 19.70 8.92 -0.44
N GLY A 153 20.76 8.16 -0.68
CA GLY A 153 22.06 8.39 -0.06
C GLY A 153 22.03 8.08 1.46
N LEU A 154 21.07 7.27 1.89
CA LEU A 154 20.81 6.97 3.27
C LEU A 154 20.18 5.58 3.41
N SER A 155 20.74 4.73 4.26
CA SER A 155 20.09 3.49 4.69
C SER A 155 18.82 3.81 5.50
N ILE A 156 17.67 3.44 4.94
CA ILE A 156 16.38 3.63 5.63
C ILE A 156 16.27 2.66 6.80
N TYR A 157 16.75 1.44 6.64
CA TYR A 157 16.74 0.43 7.70
C TYR A 157 17.56 0.86 8.93
N ARG A 158 18.83 1.28 8.73
CA ARG A 158 19.71 1.73 9.84
C ARG A 158 19.24 3.02 10.50
N ASN A 159 18.48 3.84 9.81
CA ASN A 159 17.95 5.10 10.33
C ASN A 159 16.47 5.01 10.71
N PHE A 160 15.89 3.80 10.74
CA PHE A 160 14.47 3.59 10.94
C PHE A 160 13.95 4.19 12.26
N TYR A 161 14.71 3.99 13.37
CA TYR A 161 14.37 4.58 14.66
C TYR A 161 14.28 6.12 14.60
N LYS A 162 15.25 6.76 13.97
CA LYS A 162 15.24 8.23 13.79
C LYS A 162 14.05 8.69 12.97
N LEU A 163 13.63 7.90 11.98
CA LEU A 163 12.44 8.18 11.18
C LEU A 163 11.16 8.01 12.00
N ILE A 164 11.11 7.03 12.92
CA ILE A 164 10.02 6.88 13.88
C ILE A 164 9.93 8.12 14.79
N ILE A 165 11.07 8.60 15.32
CA ILE A 165 11.08 9.81 16.17
C ILE A 165 10.56 11.01 15.40
N LEU A 166 11.00 11.19 14.14
CA LEU A 166 10.48 12.23 13.26
C LEU A 166 8.95 12.12 13.10
N ALA A 167 8.47 10.90 12.95
CA ALA A 167 7.08 10.58 12.77
C ALA A 167 6.25 10.76 14.07
N ALA A 168 6.83 10.41 15.22
CA ALA A 168 6.17 10.40 16.52
C ALA A 168 6.22 11.75 17.26
N SER A 169 6.91 12.75 16.75
CA SER A 169 6.95 14.10 17.36
C SER A 169 5.54 14.69 17.37
N LYS A 170 4.84 14.47 18.49
CA LYS A 170 3.38 14.59 18.65
C LYS A 170 2.84 16.03 18.50
N GLU A 171 3.69 17.04 18.61
CA GLU A 171 3.19 18.43 18.80
C GLU A 171 3.52 19.40 17.67
N ASN A 172 4.53 19.14 16.83
CA ASN A 172 4.91 20.04 15.75
C ASN A 172 5.33 19.27 14.51
N LEU A 173 4.45 19.20 13.53
CA LEU A 173 4.82 18.72 12.19
C LEU A 173 5.78 19.67 11.46
N TYR A 174 6.02 20.84 12.00
CA TYR A 174 7.07 21.73 11.55
C TYR A 174 8.21 21.71 12.57
N ILE A 175 9.30 21.09 12.20
CA ILE A 175 10.46 20.87 13.06
C ILE A 175 11.54 21.87 12.68
N GLU A 176 11.90 22.76 13.60
CA GLU A 176 12.94 23.76 13.37
C GLU A 176 14.33 23.10 13.23
N ASN A 177 15.19 23.70 12.40
CA ASN A 177 16.55 23.22 12.18
C ASN A 177 17.37 23.04 13.49
N LYS A 178 17.08 23.81 14.52
CA LYS A 178 17.75 23.72 15.83
C LYS A 178 17.45 22.37 16.49
N ILE A 179 16.20 21.94 16.44
CA ILE A 179 15.75 20.64 16.99
C ILE A 179 16.35 19.51 16.18
N LEU A 180 16.27 19.62 14.84
CA LEU A 180 16.81 18.61 13.94
C LEU A 180 18.31 18.39 14.14
N LYS A 181 19.08 19.46 14.33
CA LYS A 181 20.54 19.35 14.61
C LYS A 181 20.81 18.65 15.92
N LYS A 182 19.99 18.87 16.94
CA LYS A 182 20.12 18.22 18.25
C LYS A 182 19.86 16.73 18.14
N GLU A 183 18.79 16.32 17.47
CA GLU A 183 18.33 14.91 17.43
C GLU A 183 19.02 14.09 16.34
N PHE A 184 19.36 14.67 15.20
CA PHE A 184 19.90 13.98 14.03
C PHE A 184 21.34 14.34 13.67
N GLY A 185 21.99 15.22 14.41
CA GLY A 185 23.37 15.65 14.19
C GLY A 185 23.57 16.44 12.88
N SER A 186 23.33 15.84 11.73
CA SER A 186 23.46 16.50 10.41
C SER A 186 22.21 16.35 9.56
N ILE A 187 21.63 17.49 9.14
CA ILE A 187 20.47 17.52 8.23
C ILE A 187 20.86 17.11 6.80
N LYS A 188 22.16 17.14 6.45
CA LYS A 188 22.64 16.79 5.11
C LYS A 188 22.26 15.36 4.72
N ASN A 189 22.30 14.43 5.68
CA ASN A 189 22.02 13.01 5.44
C ASN A 189 20.53 12.72 5.21
N LEU A 190 19.64 13.65 5.53
CA LEU A 190 18.20 13.53 5.28
C LEU A 190 17.76 14.22 3.97
N GLY A 191 18.72 14.85 3.25
CA GLY A 191 18.44 15.79 2.16
C GLY A 191 17.56 15.22 1.04
N ASN A 192 17.80 13.99 0.63
CA ASN A 192 17.06 13.37 -0.47
C ASN A 192 15.67 12.86 -0.08
N LEU A 193 15.42 12.69 1.21
CA LEU A 193 14.10 12.33 1.72
C LEU A 193 13.12 13.50 1.74
N PHE A 194 13.61 14.72 1.59
CA PHE A 194 12.79 15.92 1.63
C PHE A 194 12.79 16.65 0.29
N LEU A 195 11.67 17.23 -0.04
CA LEU A 195 11.51 18.07 -1.20
C LEU A 195 11.86 19.51 -0.84
N ASP A 196 12.78 20.12 -1.58
CA ASP A 196 13.08 21.52 -1.39
C ASP A 196 11.88 22.41 -1.73
N ASN A 197 11.55 23.34 -0.83
CA ASN A 197 10.40 24.24 -0.99
C ASN A 197 10.39 25.01 -2.32
N TYR A 198 11.58 25.39 -2.85
CA TYR A 198 11.66 26.12 -4.12
C TYR A 198 11.19 25.28 -5.31
N LYS A 199 11.31 23.94 -5.25
CA LYS A 199 10.84 23.03 -6.31
C LYS A 199 9.33 23.00 -6.42
N ILE A 200 8.62 23.29 -5.33
CA ILE A 200 7.13 23.28 -5.28
C ILE A 200 6.57 24.57 -5.86
N LYS A 201 7.28 25.69 -5.69
CA LYS A 201 6.79 27.02 -6.09
C LYS A 201 6.50 27.18 -7.57
N ASN A 202 7.21 26.44 -8.43
CA ASN A 202 7.15 26.60 -9.89
C ASN A 202 6.26 25.56 -10.58
N LYS A 203 5.63 24.68 -9.82
CA LYS A 203 4.84 23.58 -10.40
C LYS A 203 3.45 23.58 -9.80
N LEU A 204 2.53 24.28 -10.41
CA LEU A 204 1.10 24.15 -10.22
C LEU A 204 0.63 22.80 -10.82
N PHE A 205 0.68 21.72 -10.04
CA PHE A 205 0.43 20.39 -10.56
C PHE A 205 -0.61 19.63 -9.75
N ILE A 206 -1.81 20.10 -9.77
CA ILE A 206 -2.91 19.33 -9.20
C ILE A 206 -3.53 18.40 -10.26
N GLU A 207 -3.46 18.74 -11.52
CA GLU A 207 -4.18 17.99 -12.54
C GLU A 207 -3.57 16.64 -12.93
N ASN A 208 -2.23 16.49 -12.87
CA ASN A 208 -1.62 15.25 -13.35
C ASN A 208 -0.46 14.69 -12.51
N ASN A 209 0.03 15.37 -11.46
CA ASN A 209 1.33 15.02 -10.89
C ASN A 209 1.48 15.18 -9.37
N LEU A 210 0.41 15.30 -8.57
CA LEU A 210 0.50 15.38 -7.11
C LEU A 210 1.36 14.26 -6.54
N ARG A 211 1.22 13.05 -7.06
CA ARG A 211 1.94 11.86 -6.61
C ARG A 211 3.39 11.83 -7.04
N THR A 212 3.71 12.28 -8.25
CA THR A 212 5.09 12.20 -8.75
C THR A 212 6.02 13.16 -8.03
N VAL A 213 5.52 14.29 -7.56
CA VAL A 213 6.34 15.31 -6.87
C VAL A 213 6.67 14.90 -5.43
N PHE A 214 5.72 14.25 -4.74
CA PHE A 214 5.89 13.86 -3.33
C PHE A 214 6.26 12.38 -3.15
N LYS A 215 6.31 11.65 -4.24
CA LYS A 215 6.64 10.23 -4.23
C LYS A 215 8.03 10.00 -3.62
N GLY A 216 8.08 9.16 -2.60
CA GLY A 216 9.31 8.87 -1.89
C GLY A 216 9.84 10.03 -1.03
N LYS A 217 9.03 11.04 -0.75
CA LYS A 217 9.42 12.16 0.09
C LYS A 217 8.72 12.14 1.43
N LEU A 218 9.49 12.35 2.49
CA LEU A 218 8.98 12.45 3.87
C LEU A 218 8.25 13.76 4.13
N GLY A 219 8.69 14.81 3.48
CA GLY A 219 8.20 16.14 3.76
C GLY A 219 8.87 17.21 2.91
N ILE A 220 8.75 18.45 3.35
CA ILE A 220 9.29 19.62 2.67
C ILE A 220 10.37 20.25 3.52
N LYS A 221 11.50 20.54 2.90
CA LYS A 221 12.61 21.28 3.51
C LYS A 221 12.48 22.77 3.21
N PHE A 222 12.51 23.55 4.29
CA PHE A 222 12.62 25.01 4.29
C PHE A 222 13.99 25.46 4.77
N SER A 223 14.30 26.74 4.63
CA SER A 223 15.54 27.31 5.16
C SER A 223 15.66 27.23 6.68
N ASP A 224 14.53 27.21 7.38
CA ASP A 224 14.38 27.31 8.83
C ASP A 224 13.93 25.99 9.50
N GLY A 225 13.49 24.97 8.72
CA GLY A 225 13.04 23.71 9.27
C GLY A 225 12.49 22.73 8.26
N LEU A 226 11.91 21.65 8.75
CA LEU A 226 11.24 20.62 7.97
C LEU A 226 9.75 20.57 8.30
N TYR A 227 8.92 20.42 7.30
CA TYR A 227 7.53 20.03 7.47
C TYR A 227 7.41 18.53 7.16
N VAL A 228 6.92 17.77 8.14
CA VAL A 228 6.69 16.34 8.05
C VAL A 228 5.23 16.06 8.37
N PRO A 229 4.42 15.57 7.45
CA PRO A 229 3.08 15.11 7.78
C PRO A 229 3.15 13.79 8.55
N ARG A 230 2.13 13.48 9.33
CA ARG A 230 2.18 12.39 10.32
C ARG A 230 2.41 10.99 9.74
N ALA A 231 3.08 10.29 10.51
CA ALA A 231 3.63 8.96 10.76
C ALA A 231 3.33 7.81 9.80
N TYR A 232 2.13 7.37 9.61
CA TYR A 232 1.86 6.10 8.91
C TYR A 232 2.25 6.16 7.44
N HIS A 233 1.95 7.24 6.77
CA HIS A 233 2.23 7.43 5.35
C HIS A 233 3.70 7.74 5.02
N ILE A 234 4.52 8.04 6.04
CA ILE A 234 5.94 8.29 5.83
C ILE A 234 6.61 7.05 5.30
N PHE A 235 6.43 5.92 5.97
CA PHE A 235 7.06 4.66 5.57
C PHE A 235 6.49 4.13 4.26
N GLU A 236 5.17 4.25 4.07
CA GLU A 236 4.54 3.94 2.79
C GLU A 236 5.10 4.80 1.66
N ASN A 237 5.24 6.11 1.87
CA ASN A 237 5.79 7.00 0.86
C ASN A 237 7.25 6.68 0.52
N ILE A 238 8.08 6.39 1.51
CA ILE A 238 9.46 5.95 1.27
C ILE A 238 9.46 4.64 0.49
N PHE A 239 8.67 3.67 0.91
CA PHE A 239 8.55 2.38 0.25
C PHE A 239 8.11 2.55 -1.21
N LYS A 240 7.02 3.27 -1.45
CA LYS A 240 6.57 3.61 -2.82
C LYS A 240 7.65 4.33 -3.63
N GLY A 241 8.42 5.21 -2.99
CA GLY A 241 9.54 5.89 -3.63
C GLY A 241 10.67 4.94 -4.03
N ILE A 242 10.92 3.89 -3.24
CA ILE A 242 11.91 2.85 -3.57
C ILE A 242 11.40 2.00 -4.72
N ILE A 243 10.22 1.37 -4.56
CA ILE A 243 9.72 0.39 -5.54
C ILE A 243 9.36 0.99 -6.90
N ASP A 244 9.08 2.28 -6.94
CA ASP A 244 8.76 3.02 -8.16
C ASP A 244 9.98 3.67 -8.83
N ASN A 245 11.16 3.58 -8.22
CA ASN A 245 12.38 4.14 -8.79
C ASN A 245 12.88 3.26 -9.94
N GLU A 246 13.39 3.88 -11.00
CA GLU A 246 13.96 3.15 -12.14
C GLU A 246 15.13 2.23 -11.73
N GLN A 247 15.94 2.66 -10.73
CA GLN A 247 17.05 1.85 -10.20
C GLN A 247 16.58 0.56 -9.50
N SER A 248 15.33 0.51 -9.07
CA SER A 248 14.74 -0.67 -8.41
C SER A 248 14.20 -1.70 -9.39
N LYS A 249 14.05 -1.32 -10.66
CA LYS A 249 13.28 -2.08 -11.66
C LYS A 249 13.74 -3.53 -11.79
N ASP A 250 15.04 -3.74 -11.86
CA ASP A 250 15.62 -5.06 -12.06
C ASP A 250 15.88 -5.84 -10.75
N LYS A 251 15.93 -5.14 -9.61
CA LYS A 251 16.29 -5.75 -8.31
C LYS A 251 15.05 -6.11 -7.45
N LYS A 252 13.94 -5.39 -7.61
CA LYS A 252 12.79 -5.55 -6.71
C LYS A 252 12.05 -6.89 -6.85
N GLY A 253 12.17 -7.54 -8.01
CA GLY A 253 11.66 -8.90 -8.24
C GLY A 253 12.38 -9.89 -7.35
N ASP A 254 13.71 -9.96 -7.50
CA ASP A 254 14.56 -10.86 -6.73
C ASP A 254 14.42 -10.62 -5.21
N ILE A 255 14.29 -9.35 -4.81
CA ILE A 255 14.07 -8.98 -3.40
C ILE A 255 12.74 -9.54 -2.91
N LEU A 256 11.66 -9.40 -3.67
CA LEU A 256 10.35 -9.94 -3.28
C LEU A 256 10.38 -11.46 -3.17
N GLU A 257 11.03 -12.15 -4.10
CA GLU A 257 11.16 -13.61 -4.07
C GLU A 257 11.90 -14.07 -2.81
N VAL A 258 13.05 -13.45 -2.49
CA VAL A 258 13.82 -13.76 -1.28
C VAL A 258 13.01 -13.45 -0.02
N TYR A 259 12.35 -12.29 0.03
CA TYR A 259 11.51 -11.91 1.17
C TYR A 259 10.32 -12.86 1.35
N SER A 260 9.66 -13.25 0.26
CA SER A 260 8.56 -14.21 0.27
C SER A 260 9.02 -15.58 0.76
N LYS A 261 10.19 -16.05 0.27
CA LYS A 261 10.82 -17.29 0.73
C LYS A 261 11.07 -17.27 2.24
N ASP A 262 11.63 -16.17 2.76
CA ASP A 262 11.96 -16.07 4.17
C ASP A 262 10.71 -16.01 5.05
N ILE A 263 9.65 -15.31 4.62
CA ILE A 263 8.36 -15.30 5.32
C ILE A 263 7.73 -16.70 5.34
N ILE A 264 7.64 -17.34 4.18
CA ILE A 264 7.05 -18.68 4.06
C ILE A 264 7.90 -19.70 4.81
N GLY A 265 9.23 -19.54 4.78
CA GLY A 265 10.19 -20.41 5.46
C GLY A 265 10.11 -20.40 6.99
N MET A 266 9.42 -19.44 7.58
CA MET A 266 9.11 -19.50 9.02
C MET A 266 8.08 -20.60 9.38
N PHE A 267 7.38 -21.12 8.38
CA PHE A 267 6.26 -22.06 8.57
C PHE A 267 6.43 -23.38 7.82
N PHE A 268 7.32 -23.41 6.83
CA PHE A 268 7.53 -24.58 5.95
C PHE A 268 9.03 -24.87 5.80
N ASP A 269 9.43 -26.11 6.00
CA ASP A 269 10.84 -26.52 5.89
C ASP A 269 11.27 -26.81 4.44
N ASN A 270 10.35 -27.33 3.62
CA ASN A 270 10.66 -27.76 2.24
C ASN A 270 10.24 -26.70 1.23
N ILE A 271 11.10 -25.70 1.03
CA ILE A 271 10.90 -24.63 0.04
C ILE A 271 12.01 -24.67 -1.00
N HIS A 272 11.61 -24.73 -2.25
CA HIS A 272 12.50 -24.69 -3.41
C HIS A 272 12.33 -23.36 -4.13
N HIS A 273 13.38 -22.54 -4.11
CA HIS A 273 13.43 -21.21 -4.71
C HIS A 273 14.05 -21.28 -6.11
N THR A 274 13.49 -20.56 -7.07
CA THR A 274 13.96 -20.45 -8.45
C THR A 274 14.20 -21.82 -9.08
N SER A 275 13.13 -22.58 -9.27
CA SER A 275 13.18 -23.94 -9.76
C SER A 275 12.69 -24.05 -11.21
N TYR A 276 13.34 -24.86 -12.02
CA TYR A 276 13.04 -25.03 -13.44
C TYR A 276 12.57 -26.44 -13.75
N ASP A 277 11.48 -26.58 -14.49
CA ASP A 277 11.01 -27.86 -14.99
C ASP A 277 11.89 -28.37 -16.15
N ASN A 278 11.57 -29.56 -16.70
CA ASN A 278 12.28 -30.12 -17.85
C ASN A 278 12.15 -29.25 -19.12
N ASN A 279 11.08 -28.50 -19.25
CA ASN A 279 10.83 -27.57 -20.36
C ASN A 279 11.50 -26.21 -20.14
N ARG A 280 12.21 -26.03 -19.00
CA ARG A 280 12.89 -24.82 -18.55
C ARG A 280 11.95 -23.68 -18.17
N ASN A 281 10.70 -23.99 -17.85
CA ASN A 281 9.82 -23.02 -17.24
C ASN A 281 10.24 -22.82 -15.80
N GLU A 282 10.34 -21.58 -15.41
CA GLU A 282 10.68 -21.15 -14.06
C GLU A 282 9.46 -21.16 -13.16
N GLN A 283 9.69 -21.51 -11.89
CA GLN A 283 8.77 -21.32 -10.77
C GLN A 283 9.54 -20.57 -9.69
N ASP A 284 9.00 -19.47 -9.20
CA ASP A 284 9.68 -18.64 -8.19
C ASP A 284 9.83 -19.42 -6.89
N LEU A 285 8.74 -20.01 -6.36
CA LEU A 285 8.79 -20.91 -5.20
C LEU A 285 7.91 -22.13 -5.41
N ILE A 286 8.41 -23.27 -4.95
CA ILE A 286 7.65 -24.53 -4.82
C ILE A 286 7.75 -24.97 -3.37
N ILE A 287 6.62 -25.17 -2.69
CA ILE A 287 6.56 -25.66 -1.33
C ILE A 287 5.93 -27.05 -1.32
N GLU A 288 6.61 -27.99 -0.68
CA GLU A 288 6.08 -29.33 -0.42
C GLU A 288 5.76 -29.44 1.08
N PHE A 289 4.51 -29.76 1.40
CA PHE A 289 4.05 -29.97 2.76
C PHE A 289 3.05 -31.13 2.81
N GLU A 290 3.45 -32.24 3.39
CA GLU A 290 2.64 -33.47 3.49
C GLU A 290 2.14 -33.95 2.09
N ASP A 291 0.82 -33.99 1.92
CA ASP A 291 0.16 -34.31 0.65
C ASP A 291 -0.10 -33.07 -0.24
N LYS A 292 0.47 -31.91 0.10
CA LYS A 292 0.19 -30.63 -0.57
C LYS A 292 1.41 -30.10 -1.30
N ILE A 293 1.16 -29.54 -2.47
CA ILE A 293 2.15 -28.80 -3.26
C ILE A 293 1.59 -27.39 -3.48
N LEU A 294 2.40 -26.39 -3.20
CA LEU A 294 2.05 -25.00 -3.39
C LEU A 294 3.01 -24.35 -4.39
N PHE A 295 2.48 -23.87 -5.51
CA PHE A 295 3.20 -23.05 -6.48
C PHE A 295 2.97 -21.58 -6.14
N VAL A 296 4.06 -20.81 -5.98
CA VAL A 296 4.01 -19.39 -5.67
C VAL A 296 4.78 -18.61 -6.73
N GLU A 297 4.13 -17.60 -7.29
CA GLU A 297 4.73 -16.63 -8.20
C GLU A 297 4.75 -15.25 -7.56
N CYS A 298 5.87 -14.54 -7.65
CA CYS A 298 6.09 -13.25 -7.02
C CYS A 298 6.06 -12.12 -8.05
N LYS A 299 5.24 -11.10 -7.83
CA LYS A 299 5.12 -9.96 -8.75
C LYS A 299 5.34 -8.63 -8.03
N SER A 300 6.47 -8.02 -8.34
CA SER A 300 6.91 -6.75 -7.73
C SER A 300 6.46 -5.49 -8.50
N GLN A 301 5.71 -5.66 -9.59
CA GLN A 301 5.21 -4.53 -10.36
C GLN A 301 4.23 -3.72 -9.54
N ASN A 302 4.38 -2.39 -9.64
CA ASN A 302 3.50 -1.48 -8.93
C ASN A 302 2.14 -1.40 -9.61
N PHE A 303 1.10 -1.38 -8.80
CA PHE A 303 -0.23 -1.14 -9.32
C PHE A 303 -0.35 0.25 -9.92
N LYS A 304 -0.80 0.34 -11.15
CA LYS A 304 -0.99 1.61 -11.85
C LYS A 304 -2.20 2.36 -11.34
N ASN A 305 -1.98 3.63 -11.07
CA ASN A 305 -2.98 4.48 -10.46
C ASN A 305 -3.84 5.17 -11.49
N ILE A 306 -5.14 4.90 -11.44
CA ILE A 306 -6.13 5.50 -12.34
C ILE A 306 -6.18 7.03 -12.33
N PHE A 307 -5.82 7.69 -11.24
CA PHE A 307 -5.81 9.16 -11.22
C PHE A 307 -4.67 9.80 -12.01
N ILE A 308 -3.58 9.07 -12.20
CA ILE A 308 -2.41 9.57 -12.92
C ILE A 308 -2.57 9.31 -14.43
N GLU A 309 -3.35 8.31 -14.79
CA GLU A 309 -3.37 7.75 -16.13
C GLU A 309 -4.46 8.35 -17.05
N GLY A 310 -5.29 9.26 -16.52
CA GLY A 310 -6.22 10.06 -17.32
C GLY A 310 -7.37 9.25 -17.94
N ASN A 311 -7.74 9.61 -19.16
CA ASN A 311 -8.94 9.09 -19.83
C ASN A 311 -8.87 7.60 -20.21
N ASP A 312 -7.66 7.02 -20.28
CA ASP A 312 -7.44 5.61 -20.63
C ASP A 312 -7.17 4.72 -19.42
N ALA A 313 -7.40 5.22 -18.21
CA ALA A 313 -7.05 4.55 -16.96
C ALA A 313 -7.61 3.12 -16.85
N ALA A 314 -8.85 2.89 -17.32
CA ALA A 314 -9.47 1.57 -17.30
C ALA A 314 -8.73 0.58 -18.19
N LYS A 315 -8.44 0.94 -19.44
CA LYS A 315 -7.69 0.10 -20.39
C LYS A 315 -6.27 -0.18 -19.93
N ILE A 316 -5.63 0.83 -19.34
CA ILE A 316 -4.27 0.69 -18.81
C ILE A 316 -4.26 -0.26 -17.61
N ARG A 317 -5.28 -0.20 -16.76
CA ARG A 317 -5.47 -1.09 -15.61
C ARG A 317 -5.71 -2.54 -16.06
N GLU A 318 -6.64 -2.74 -17.01
CA GLU A 318 -6.94 -4.06 -17.56
C GLU A 318 -5.70 -4.68 -18.21
N LYS A 319 -5.04 -3.95 -19.08
CA LYS A 319 -3.78 -4.38 -19.70
C LYS A 319 -2.71 -4.72 -18.65
N HIS A 320 -2.57 -3.88 -17.61
CA HIS A 320 -1.62 -4.13 -16.54
C HIS A 320 -1.98 -5.38 -15.73
N PHE A 321 -3.25 -5.61 -15.45
CA PHE A 321 -3.73 -6.82 -14.79
C PHE A 321 -3.39 -8.06 -15.62
N GLU A 322 -3.66 -8.04 -16.92
CA GLU A 322 -3.30 -9.13 -17.83
C GLU A 322 -1.79 -9.37 -17.86
N GLU A 323 -0.99 -8.32 -18.02
CA GLU A 323 0.47 -8.43 -18.13
C GLU A 323 1.16 -8.88 -16.84
N VAL A 324 0.57 -8.67 -15.70
CA VAL A 324 1.19 -8.99 -14.40
C VAL A 324 0.50 -10.19 -13.77
N ILE A 325 -0.79 -10.09 -13.51
CA ILE A 325 -1.51 -11.09 -12.70
C ILE A 325 -1.87 -12.31 -13.53
N VAL A 326 -2.48 -12.12 -14.70
CA VAL A 326 -2.87 -13.26 -15.55
C VAL A 326 -1.64 -14.09 -15.94
N LYS A 327 -0.53 -13.43 -16.33
CA LYS A 327 0.73 -14.14 -16.63
C LYS A 327 1.31 -14.89 -15.43
N ALA A 328 1.18 -14.36 -14.22
CA ALA A 328 1.59 -15.07 -13.02
C ALA A 328 0.71 -16.31 -12.76
N CYS A 329 -0.60 -16.16 -12.93
CA CYS A 329 -1.52 -17.30 -12.86
C CYS A 329 -1.19 -18.37 -13.91
N GLU A 330 -0.80 -17.96 -15.13
CA GLU A 330 -0.33 -18.88 -16.19
C GLU A 330 0.95 -19.62 -15.79
N GLN A 331 1.88 -18.95 -15.11
CA GLN A 331 3.10 -19.57 -14.61
C GLN A 331 2.78 -20.64 -13.57
N CYS A 332 1.97 -20.33 -12.56
CA CYS A 332 1.48 -21.30 -11.58
C CYS A 332 0.74 -22.45 -12.25
N GLN A 333 -0.12 -22.15 -13.23
CA GLN A 333 -0.88 -23.18 -13.95
C GLN A 333 0.02 -24.14 -14.75
N ARG A 334 1.06 -23.63 -15.41
CA ARG A 334 2.06 -24.48 -16.08
C ARG A 334 2.76 -25.43 -15.10
N GLY A 335 3.10 -24.93 -13.88
CA GLY A 335 3.67 -25.76 -12.82
C GLY A 335 2.73 -26.90 -12.41
N LYS A 336 1.45 -26.57 -12.21
CA LYS A 336 0.40 -27.55 -11.90
C LYS A 336 0.24 -28.59 -13.04
N GLU A 337 0.14 -28.13 -14.28
CA GLU A 337 0.00 -29.01 -15.44
C GLU A 337 1.23 -29.90 -15.63
N TYR A 338 2.44 -29.36 -15.45
CA TYR A 338 3.66 -30.15 -15.49
C TYR A 338 3.65 -31.26 -14.44
N LEU A 339 3.22 -30.98 -13.22
CA LEU A 339 3.11 -31.99 -12.17
C LEU A 339 2.05 -33.03 -12.48
N ILE A 340 0.87 -32.63 -12.96
CA ILE A 340 -0.24 -33.58 -13.27
C ILE A 340 0.11 -34.49 -14.44
N ASN A 341 0.75 -33.97 -15.48
CA ASN A 341 1.03 -34.69 -16.71
C ASN A 341 2.26 -35.61 -16.62
N ASN A 342 3.03 -35.55 -15.54
CA ASN A 342 4.20 -36.39 -15.35
C ASN A 342 4.02 -37.30 -14.13
N LYS A 343 4.28 -38.60 -14.30
CA LYS A 343 4.27 -39.55 -13.17
C LYS A 343 5.25 -39.14 -12.08
N THR A 344 6.37 -38.57 -12.49
CA THR A 344 7.39 -37.99 -11.63
C THR A 344 7.79 -36.62 -12.22
N ALA A 345 7.51 -35.54 -11.53
CA ALA A 345 7.93 -34.17 -11.90
C ALA A 345 9.29 -33.89 -11.29
N ILE A 346 10.25 -33.46 -12.09
CA ILE A 346 11.61 -33.16 -11.64
C ILE A 346 11.91 -31.69 -11.92
N TYR A 347 12.38 -31.01 -10.88
CA TYR A 347 12.78 -29.60 -10.96
C TYR A 347 14.28 -29.45 -10.70
N TYR A 348 14.86 -28.43 -11.31
CA TYR A 348 16.30 -28.18 -11.36
C TYR A 348 16.62 -26.76 -10.90
N ASN A 349 17.85 -26.55 -10.42
CA ASN A 349 18.36 -25.25 -9.99
C ASN A 349 18.76 -24.30 -11.13
N SER A 350 18.67 -24.73 -12.38
CA SER A 350 19.07 -23.91 -13.53
C SER A 350 18.35 -24.32 -14.81
N ASN A 351 18.07 -23.34 -15.65
CA ASN A 351 17.52 -23.54 -17.00
C ASN A 351 18.59 -24.00 -18.01
N LYS A 352 19.89 -23.91 -17.66
CA LYS A 352 21.00 -24.34 -18.53
C LYS A 352 21.20 -25.84 -18.45
N LYS A 353 21.33 -26.53 -19.59
CA LYS A 353 21.57 -27.99 -19.62
C LYS A 353 22.87 -28.39 -18.89
N LYS A 354 23.92 -27.59 -19.05
CA LYS A 354 25.24 -27.84 -18.44
C LYS A 354 25.27 -27.34 -17.00
N GLY A 355 25.56 -28.23 -16.06
CA GLY A 355 25.72 -27.88 -14.65
C GLY A 355 24.40 -27.78 -13.86
N ARG A 356 23.24 -28.15 -14.44
CA ARG A 356 21.98 -28.21 -13.69
C ARG A 356 21.98 -29.44 -12.78
N SER A 357 21.53 -29.25 -11.55
CA SER A 357 21.30 -30.31 -10.57
C SER A 357 19.81 -30.36 -10.20
N LYS A 358 19.34 -31.57 -9.92
CA LYS A 358 17.99 -31.78 -9.42
C LYS A 358 17.88 -31.21 -8.03
N VAL A 359 16.83 -30.41 -7.81
CA VAL A 359 16.52 -29.77 -6.52
C VAL A 359 15.26 -30.34 -5.89
N LEU A 360 14.31 -30.82 -6.73
CA LEU A 360 13.07 -31.37 -6.25
C LEU A 360 12.62 -32.48 -7.19
N GLU A 361 12.09 -33.55 -6.61
CA GLU A 361 11.42 -34.63 -7.33
C GLU A 361 10.09 -34.95 -6.66
N VAL A 362 9.01 -34.73 -7.38
CA VAL A 362 7.64 -34.94 -6.88
C VAL A 362 7.03 -36.10 -7.62
N ASN A 363 6.72 -37.18 -6.90
CA ASN A 363 5.91 -38.24 -7.43
C ASN A 363 4.46 -37.83 -7.45
N ASN A 364 3.87 -37.81 -8.64
CA ASN A 364 2.46 -37.48 -8.80
C ASN A 364 1.62 -38.67 -8.32
N THR A 365 1.07 -38.52 -7.11
CA THR A 365 0.05 -39.44 -6.58
C THR A 365 -1.28 -38.75 -6.67
N SER A 366 -2.33 -39.49 -6.99
CA SER A 366 -3.72 -38.95 -7.06
C SER A 366 -4.22 -38.29 -5.76
N SER A 367 -3.47 -38.44 -4.67
CA SER A 367 -3.77 -37.86 -3.36
C SER A 367 -3.19 -36.45 -3.13
N LYS A 368 -2.24 -35.99 -3.99
CA LYS A 368 -1.63 -34.67 -3.78
C LYS A 368 -2.58 -33.54 -4.15
N LYS A 369 -2.81 -32.62 -3.20
CA LYS A 369 -3.55 -31.37 -3.42
C LYS A 369 -2.57 -30.30 -3.91
N ILE A 370 -2.96 -29.62 -4.98
CA ILE A 370 -2.11 -28.57 -5.60
C ILE A 370 -2.77 -27.22 -5.43
N PHE A 371 -2.02 -26.28 -4.87
CA PHE A 371 -2.43 -24.90 -4.65
C PHE A 371 -1.58 -23.94 -5.47
N LYS A 372 -2.16 -22.79 -5.79
CA LYS A 372 -1.51 -21.73 -6.58
C LYS A 372 -1.69 -20.41 -5.89
N ILE A 373 -0.59 -19.65 -5.69
CA ILE A 373 -0.60 -18.32 -5.09
C ILE A 373 0.20 -17.37 -5.98
N VAL A 374 -0.33 -16.19 -6.17
CA VAL A 374 0.40 -15.03 -6.72
C VAL A 374 0.61 -14.04 -5.60
N VAL A 375 1.86 -13.85 -5.20
CA VAL A 375 2.26 -12.87 -4.19
C VAL A 375 2.60 -11.56 -4.85
N VAL A 376 1.92 -10.49 -4.45
CA VAL A 376 2.16 -9.15 -4.97
C VAL A 376 2.79 -8.24 -3.91
N LEU A 377 3.70 -7.37 -4.36
CA LEU A 377 4.38 -6.42 -3.48
C LEU A 377 3.53 -5.18 -3.24
N ASP A 378 2.84 -4.68 -4.26
CA ASP A 378 1.91 -3.55 -4.16
C ASP A 378 0.48 -4.04 -3.92
N GLU A 379 -0.38 -3.18 -3.43
CA GLU A 379 -1.79 -3.51 -3.22
C GLU A 379 -2.57 -3.44 -4.53
N TYR A 380 -3.12 -4.56 -4.96
CA TYR A 380 -3.98 -4.68 -6.15
C TYR A 380 -5.46 -4.59 -5.81
N LEU A 381 -5.81 -4.49 -4.52
CA LEU A 381 -7.15 -4.27 -3.99
C LEU A 381 -8.19 -5.24 -4.55
N ASP A 382 -9.33 -4.69 -5.01
CA ASP A 382 -10.42 -5.45 -5.59
C ASP A 382 -10.00 -6.41 -6.73
N LEU A 383 -8.94 -6.08 -7.46
CA LEU A 383 -8.37 -6.98 -8.47
C LEU A 383 -7.69 -8.22 -7.89
N ALA A 384 -7.19 -8.14 -6.67
CA ALA A 384 -6.67 -9.30 -5.94
C ALA A 384 -7.81 -10.03 -5.21
N GLU A 385 -8.59 -9.28 -4.45
CA GLU A 385 -9.65 -9.80 -3.58
C GLU A 385 -10.79 -10.46 -4.35
N LEU A 386 -11.14 -9.90 -5.51
CA LEU A 386 -12.19 -10.39 -6.41
C LEU A 386 -11.62 -10.94 -7.72
N SER A 387 -10.39 -11.42 -7.69
CA SER A 387 -9.67 -11.89 -8.89
C SER A 387 -10.44 -12.92 -9.70
N SER A 388 -11.19 -13.80 -9.04
CA SER A 388 -12.04 -14.80 -9.70
C SER A 388 -13.06 -14.23 -10.69
N ARG A 389 -13.38 -12.93 -10.61
CA ARG A 389 -14.26 -12.24 -11.58
C ARG A 389 -13.56 -11.83 -12.85
N TYR A 390 -12.26 -11.58 -12.76
CA TYR A 390 -11.45 -11.05 -13.85
C TYR A 390 -10.59 -12.13 -14.52
N LEU A 391 -10.46 -13.30 -13.88
CA LEU A 391 -9.68 -14.42 -14.36
C LEU A 391 -10.53 -15.39 -15.19
N GLU A 392 -9.91 -15.97 -16.22
CA GLU A 392 -10.47 -17.12 -16.93
C GLU A 392 -10.67 -18.30 -15.97
N GLU A 393 -11.63 -19.18 -16.27
CA GLU A 393 -12.03 -20.30 -15.41
C GLU A 393 -10.83 -21.16 -14.96
N LYS A 394 -9.88 -21.41 -15.85
CA LYS A 394 -8.67 -22.23 -15.55
C LYS A 394 -7.71 -21.59 -14.54
N TYR A 395 -7.86 -20.28 -14.24
CA TYR A 395 -7.02 -19.56 -13.29
C TYR A 395 -7.73 -19.17 -11.99
N LYS A 396 -9.04 -19.38 -11.89
CA LYS A 396 -9.85 -18.97 -10.75
C LYS A 396 -9.44 -19.62 -9.42
N ASP A 397 -8.81 -20.79 -9.49
CA ASP A 397 -8.23 -21.52 -8.36
C ASP A 397 -6.84 -20.98 -7.94
N THR A 398 -6.48 -19.76 -8.36
CA THR A 398 -5.25 -19.08 -7.95
C THR A 398 -5.59 -17.97 -6.97
N TRP A 399 -5.00 -18.02 -5.78
CA TRP A 399 -5.13 -16.93 -4.80
C TRP A 399 -4.11 -15.83 -5.08
N ILE A 400 -4.59 -14.59 -5.18
CA ILE A 400 -3.75 -13.41 -5.35
C ILE A 400 -3.74 -12.67 -4.02
N VAL A 401 -2.57 -12.45 -3.46
CA VAL A 401 -2.44 -11.85 -2.13
C VAL A 401 -1.23 -10.93 -2.02
N ASN A 402 -1.40 -9.84 -1.29
CA ASN A 402 -0.28 -8.98 -0.91
C ASN A 402 0.63 -9.69 0.10
N ILE A 403 1.96 -9.49 -0.01
CA ILE A 403 2.95 -10.16 0.84
C ILE A 403 2.73 -9.89 2.34
N PHE A 404 2.26 -8.71 2.71
CA PHE A 404 2.00 -8.36 4.11
C PHE A 404 0.75 -9.08 4.66
N ALA A 405 -0.30 -9.16 3.86
CA ALA A 405 -1.49 -9.93 4.22
C ALA A 405 -1.15 -11.43 4.32
N LEU A 406 -0.37 -11.97 3.39
CA LEU A 406 0.10 -13.35 3.45
C LEU A 406 0.87 -13.64 4.74
N ASN A 407 1.80 -12.76 5.13
CA ASN A 407 2.56 -12.90 6.37
C ASN A 407 1.67 -12.95 7.62
N LYS A 408 0.73 -12.01 7.74
CA LYS A 408 -0.21 -11.96 8.86
C LYS A 408 -1.10 -13.21 8.92
N ILE A 409 -1.62 -13.64 7.78
CA ILE A 409 -2.48 -14.83 7.69
C ILE A 409 -1.71 -16.10 8.05
N LEU A 410 -0.49 -16.29 7.53
CA LEU A 410 0.35 -17.44 7.87
C LEU A 410 0.65 -17.49 9.37
N TRP A 411 1.10 -16.37 9.95
CA TRP A 411 1.43 -16.28 11.37
C TRP A 411 0.20 -16.57 12.25
N THR A 412 -0.93 -15.94 11.93
CA THR A 412 -2.16 -16.09 12.72
C THR A 412 -2.71 -17.52 12.57
N SER A 413 -2.70 -18.08 11.37
CA SER A 413 -3.11 -19.48 11.14
C SER A 413 -2.28 -20.44 11.99
N ASN A 414 -0.95 -20.26 12.00
CA ASN A 414 -0.06 -21.11 12.79
C ASN A 414 -0.32 -21.02 14.31
N ARG A 415 -0.75 -19.85 14.77
CA ARG A 415 -1.10 -19.64 16.21
C ARG A 415 -2.45 -20.27 16.57
N ILE A 416 -3.40 -20.33 15.65
CA ILE A 416 -4.75 -20.88 15.91
C ILE A 416 -4.71 -22.41 15.96
N ASN A 417 -4.30 -23.06 14.88
CA ASN A 417 -4.28 -24.53 14.79
C ASN A 417 -3.23 -25.04 13.81
N GLY A 418 -2.08 -24.36 13.75
CA GLY A 418 -0.99 -24.73 12.86
C GLY A 418 -1.25 -24.37 11.39
N VAL A 419 -0.33 -24.82 10.55
CA VAL A 419 -0.32 -24.55 9.11
C VAL A 419 -1.55 -25.13 8.37
N SER A 420 -2.23 -26.12 8.96
CA SER A 420 -3.47 -26.66 8.41
C SER A 420 -4.55 -25.60 8.21
N THR A 421 -4.69 -24.67 9.17
CA THR A 421 -5.64 -23.54 9.07
C THR A 421 -5.36 -22.66 7.85
N PHE A 422 -4.08 -22.45 7.53
CA PHE A 422 -3.72 -21.72 6.31
C PHE A 422 -4.20 -22.43 5.04
N PHE A 423 -4.02 -23.74 4.94
CA PHE A 423 -4.48 -24.50 3.77
C PHE A 423 -6.01 -24.58 3.68
N GLU A 424 -6.71 -24.68 4.82
CA GLU A 424 -8.17 -24.59 4.86
C GLU A 424 -8.68 -23.24 4.37
N TYR A 425 -8.02 -22.16 4.78
CA TYR A 425 -8.33 -20.83 4.26
C TYR A 425 -8.02 -20.71 2.76
N LEU A 426 -6.91 -21.27 2.30
CA LEU A 426 -6.54 -21.27 0.90
C LEU A 426 -7.55 -22.05 0.05
N GLU A 427 -8.04 -23.19 0.54
CA GLU A 427 -9.16 -23.92 -0.08
C GLU A 427 -10.42 -23.04 -0.17
N TYR A 428 -10.76 -22.35 0.92
CA TYR A 428 -11.87 -21.39 0.92
C TYR A 428 -11.71 -20.31 -0.12
N ARG A 429 -10.53 -19.71 -0.22
CA ARG A 429 -10.24 -18.61 -1.18
C ARG A 429 -10.25 -19.05 -2.64
N THR A 430 -9.95 -20.30 -2.91
CA THR A 430 -9.84 -20.86 -4.27
C THR A 430 -11.06 -21.64 -4.70
N GLN A 431 -12.01 -21.92 -3.80
CA GLN A 431 -13.29 -22.50 -4.15
C GLN A 431 -14.18 -21.47 -4.83
N ASN A 432 -14.74 -21.84 -5.99
CA ASN A 432 -15.77 -21.03 -6.64
C ASN A 432 -17.06 -21.12 -5.84
N TYR A 433 -17.31 -20.18 -4.97
CA TYR A 433 -18.60 -20.03 -4.33
C TYR A 433 -19.61 -19.50 -5.34
N LEU A 434 -20.32 -20.43 -5.96
CA LEU A 434 -21.49 -20.14 -6.78
C LEU A 434 -22.50 -19.39 -5.90
N GLY A 435 -22.72 -18.09 -6.17
CA GLY A 435 -23.74 -17.29 -5.51
C GLY A 435 -23.26 -16.15 -4.60
N ILE A 436 -21.97 -16.00 -4.32
CA ILE A 436 -21.44 -14.77 -3.71
C ILE A 436 -20.94 -13.83 -4.81
N GLU A 437 -21.70 -12.80 -5.13
CA GLU A 437 -21.31 -11.84 -6.16
C GLU A 437 -20.12 -10.97 -5.75
N SER A 438 -20.00 -10.68 -4.45
CA SER A 438 -18.82 -9.98 -3.93
C SER A 438 -18.74 -10.01 -2.42
N ILE A 439 -17.58 -10.38 -1.90
CA ILE A 439 -17.17 -10.00 -0.55
C ILE A 439 -16.34 -8.74 -0.70
N HIS A 440 -16.85 -7.65 -0.19
CA HIS A 440 -16.25 -6.35 -0.32
C HIS A 440 -15.47 -6.01 0.96
N CYS A 441 -14.21 -6.39 1.02
CA CYS A 441 -13.31 -6.10 2.14
C CYS A 441 -11.87 -6.37 1.72
N ASP A 442 -10.93 -5.99 2.57
CA ASP A 442 -9.55 -6.43 2.40
C ASP A 442 -9.37 -7.91 2.75
N GLU A 443 -8.26 -8.48 2.34
CA GLU A 443 -7.96 -9.91 2.54
C GLU A 443 -7.91 -10.28 4.03
N LEU A 444 -7.46 -9.36 4.90
CA LEU A 444 -7.42 -9.59 6.34
C LEU A 444 -8.82 -9.68 6.95
N ALA A 445 -9.74 -8.81 6.52
CA ALA A 445 -11.12 -8.87 6.95
C ALA A 445 -11.82 -10.15 6.45
N GLN A 446 -11.48 -10.62 5.24
CA GLN A 446 -11.97 -11.91 4.73
C GLN A 446 -11.51 -13.09 5.59
N PHE A 447 -10.22 -13.12 5.95
CA PHE A 447 -9.69 -14.15 6.83
C PHE A 447 -10.37 -14.12 8.21
N GLY A 448 -10.48 -12.93 8.81
CA GLY A 448 -11.11 -12.76 10.12
C GLY A 448 -12.59 -13.15 10.10
N TYR A 449 -13.31 -12.87 9.03
CA TYR A 449 -14.70 -13.33 8.85
C TYR A 449 -14.76 -14.86 8.74
N TRP A 450 -13.91 -15.46 7.91
CA TRP A 450 -13.87 -16.91 7.69
C TRP A 450 -13.59 -17.69 8.98
N ILE A 451 -12.68 -17.21 9.83
CA ILE A 451 -12.33 -17.87 11.10
C ILE A 451 -13.33 -17.59 12.23
N SER A 452 -14.23 -16.63 12.04
CA SER A 452 -15.21 -16.23 13.07
C SER A 452 -16.19 -17.36 13.38
N PRO A 453 -16.59 -17.56 14.66
CA PRO A 453 -17.63 -18.50 15.04
C PRO A 453 -18.98 -18.23 14.36
N ASN A 454 -19.19 -17.01 13.88
CA ASN A 454 -20.41 -16.60 13.17
C ASN A 454 -20.33 -16.84 11.65
N TYR A 455 -19.29 -17.51 11.18
CA TYR A 455 -19.16 -17.94 9.79
C TYR A 455 -20.13 -19.10 9.46
N ASN A 456 -21.42 -18.85 9.54
CA ASN A 456 -22.48 -19.82 9.18
C ASN A 456 -23.41 -19.29 8.09
N ILE A 457 -23.08 -18.17 7.48
CA ILE A 457 -23.83 -17.67 6.33
C ILE A 457 -23.29 -18.39 5.10
N TYR A 458 -23.69 -19.65 4.94
CA TYR A 458 -23.66 -20.27 3.62
C TYR A 458 -24.65 -19.51 2.75
N PRO A 459 -24.23 -18.86 1.67
CA PRO A 459 -25.19 -18.36 0.71
C PRO A 459 -26.02 -19.57 0.26
N GLN A 460 -27.32 -19.51 0.45
CA GLN A 460 -28.21 -20.48 -0.12
C GLN A 460 -27.98 -20.42 -1.65
N LEU A 461 -27.73 -21.56 -2.25
CA LEU A 461 -27.51 -21.71 -3.70
C LEU A 461 -28.56 -20.87 -4.45
N GLY A 462 -28.10 -19.88 -5.21
CA GLY A 462 -28.95 -19.04 -6.06
C GLY A 462 -29.23 -17.63 -5.54
N MET A 463 -28.66 -17.19 -4.42
CA MET A 463 -28.74 -15.80 -3.98
C MET A 463 -27.46 -15.03 -4.35
N ASN A 464 -27.63 -13.98 -5.12
CA ASN A 464 -26.57 -12.99 -5.35
C ASN A 464 -26.43 -12.13 -4.08
N ILE A 465 -25.50 -12.47 -3.19
CA ILE A 465 -25.28 -11.77 -1.92
C ILE A 465 -24.02 -10.92 -2.04
N ASN A 466 -24.19 -9.61 -1.82
CA ASN A 466 -23.07 -8.69 -1.62
C ASN A 466 -22.79 -8.56 -0.12
N ILE A 467 -21.67 -9.10 0.35
CA ILE A 467 -21.23 -8.99 1.73
C ILE A 467 -20.21 -7.84 1.83
N VAL A 468 -20.50 -6.88 2.71
CA VAL A 468 -19.55 -5.84 3.09
C VAL A 468 -19.08 -6.14 4.50
N LEU A 469 -17.82 -6.51 4.66
CA LEU A 469 -17.22 -6.74 5.96
C LEU A 469 -16.70 -5.41 6.53
N ASN A 470 -16.79 -5.27 7.84
CA ASN A 470 -16.23 -4.11 8.54
C ASN A 470 -14.90 -4.47 9.21
N ASP A 471 -14.20 -3.46 9.68
CA ASP A 471 -12.87 -3.59 10.29
C ASP A 471 -12.84 -4.45 11.56
N SER A 472 -13.99 -4.74 12.19
CA SER A 472 -14.01 -5.57 13.41
C SER A 472 -13.50 -6.99 13.17
N PHE A 473 -13.55 -7.49 11.95
CA PHE A 473 -13.01 -8.80 11.62
C PHE A 473 -11.47 -8.83 11.58
N THR A 474 -10.81 -7.67 11.53
CA THR A 474 -9.33 -7.60 11.58
C THR A 474 -8.77 -7.68 12.99
N ASN A 475 -9.59 -7.61 14.03
CA ASN A 475 -9.15 -7.70 15.44
C ASN A 475 -8.40 -9.00 15.76
N ILE A 476 -8.61 -10.06 14.98
CA ILE A 476 -7.87 -11.32 15.12
C ILE A 476 -6.35 -11.15 14.94
N PHE A 477 -5.94 -10.06 14.28
CA PHE A 477 -4.52 -9.73 14.04
C PHE A 477 -3.92 -8.83 15.14
N ASP A 478 -4.67 -8.43 16.16
CA ASP A 478 -4.15 -7.58 17.25
C ASP A 478 -3.00 -8.26 18.00
N GLU A 479 -3.04 -9.59 18.13
CA GLU A 479 -1.95 -10.35 18.74
C GLU A 479 -0.68 -10.30 17.87
N TYR A 480 -0.82 -10.44 16.55
CA TYR A 480 0.27 -10.26 15.59
C TYR A 480 0.89 -8.87 15.73
N ASP A 481 0.08 -7.84 15.66
CA ASP A 481 0.54 -6.46 15.71
C ASP A 481 1.22 -6.14 17.06
N SER A 482 0.67 -6.65 18.17
CA SER A 482 1.25 -6.48 19.51
C SER A 482 2.57 -7.23 19.67
N TYR A 483 2.67 -8.44 19.15
CA TYR A 483 3.89 -9.24 19.19
C TYR A 483 5.03 -8.55 18.42
N PHE A 484 4.78 -8.19 17.19
CA PHE A 484 5.78 -7.59 16.32
C PHE A 484 6.13 -6.14 16.69
N TYR A 485 5.22 -5.42 17.33
CA TYR A 485 5.56 -4.13 17.92
C TYR A 485 6.59 -4.26 19.07
N LYS A 486 6.47 -5.27 19.91
CA LYS A 486 7.47 -5.57 20.95
C LYS A 486 8.81 -5.98 20.36
N GLU A 487 8.80 -6.84 19.34
CA GLU A 487 10.00 -7.23 18.61
C GLU A 487 10.72 -6.02 18.00
N LEU A 488 9.98 -5.11 17.36
CA LEU A 488 10.54 -3.87 16.82
C LEU A 488 11.25 -3.04 17.89
N ILE A 489 10.61 -2.84 19.04
CA ILE A 489 11.22 -2.09 20.16
C ILE A 489 12.52 -2.77 20.61
N ASN A 490 12.50 -4.09 20.78
CA ASN A 490 13.69 -4.85 21.20
C ASN A 490 14.82 -4.71 20.18
N GLU A 491 14.56 -4.89 18.90
CA GLU A 491 15.57 -4.76 17.84
C GLU A 491 16.15 -3.33 17.77
N LEU A 492 15.30 -2.30 17.91
CA LEU A 492 15.75 -0.90 17.86
C LEU A 492 16.57 -0.51 19.09
N VAL A 493 16.24 -1.01 20.29
CA VAL A 493 17.02 -0.76 21.52
C VAL A 493 18.41 -1.42 21.46
N VAL A 494 18.50 -2.60 20.82
CA VAL A 494 19.79 -3.28 20.62
C VAL A 494 20.67 -2.55 19.60
N ALA A 495 20.06 -1.98 18.57
CA ALA A 495 20.79 -1.24 17.53
C ALA A 495 21.36 0.11 18.00
N GLU A 496 20.87 0.66 19.13
CA GLU A 496 21.40 1.91 19.72
C GLU A 496 22.56 1.69 20.70
N LYS A 497 22.81 0.45 21.14
CA LYS A 497 23.93 0.07 22.02
C LYS A 497 25.16 -0.32 21.19
#